data_d271e085106c17d9419863f10f54ae78
#
_entry.id   d271e085106c17d9419863f10f54ae78
#
_cell.length_a   1.000
_cell.length_b   1.000
_cell.length_c   1.000
_cell.angle_alpha   90.00
_cell.angle_beta   90.00
_cell.angle_gamma   90.00
#
_symmetry.space_group_name_H-M   'P 1'
#
loop_
_entity.id
_entity.type
_entity.pdbx_description
1 polymer ?
#
loop_
_entity_poly.entity_id
_entity_poly.type
_entity_poly.pdbx_seq_one_letter_code
_entity_poly.pdbx_strand_id
1 'polypeptide(L)'
;MFFAMTLGFVVLYTITPWGWPTLAAAALALVAYVGVRRADERNDERREQAEALREVCQRERACLDGTFAPFDDGQRYVDAHHPYTFDIDVFGPQSLYNRICRTVSTGGSDRLAAMLSAPRLDTVDAQADAVSELASLPDWRKHYCAEGVSAKVDTEGVARALHAVAKVKVGQWVLLPLTLAVALTALAAFFATIVLASVTTMPSGVAVVSGIALLAAVLGLCHGTLMEAMRATGKLQEQITMFVRVVAHIADLKPESAMLKQLHGEVAGATAAFAEAGHIVKALDRRGNILGLILFDLFLLSDLFLLRRFARWQKDFALSMDQWTEAVSEIDALVSMATYAYNTPQGVRAEVTDDDGVSYEGRGLRHPFLGAK
;
A
#
# COMPACT_ATOMS: atom_id res chain seq x y z
N MET A 1 -3.81 -24.94 19.12
CA MET A 1 -4.43 -26.29 19.29
C MET A 1 -4.31 -27.11 18.02
N PHE A 2 -4.95 -26.77 16.90
CA PHE A 2 -4.93 -27.58 15.66
C PHE A 2 -3.55 -27.86 15.08
N PHE A 3 -2.60 -26.91 15.13
CA PHE A 3 -1.23 -27.12 14.69
C PHE A 3 -0.50 -28.20 15.52
N ALA A 4 -0.70 -28.19 16.84
CA ALA A 4 -0.15 -29.22 17.72
C ALA A 4 -0.79 -30.60 17.45
N MET A 5 -2.09 -30.64 17.09
CA MET A 5 -2.77 -31.87 16.67
C MET A 5 -2.19 -32.40 15.36
N THR A 6 -1.91 -31.54 14.37
CA THR A 6 -1.27 -31.94 13.11
C THR A 6 0.09 -32.61 13.37
N LEU A 7 0.94 -31.97 14.19
CA LEU A 7 2.22 -32.54 14.60
C LEU A 7 2.06 -33.88 15.33
N GLY A 8 1.09 -33.95 16.27
CA GLY A 8 0.77 -35.18 16.99
C GLY A 8 0.37 -36.31 16.07
N PHE A 9 -0.45 -36.09 15.04
CA PHE A 9 -0.85 -37.12 14.07
C PHE A 9 0.29 -37.53 13.15
N VAL A 10 1.20 -36.62 12.80
CA VAL A 10 2.41 -36.96 12.04
C VAL A 10 3.35 -37.85 12.86
N VAL A 11 3.53 -37.55 14.15
CA VAL A 11 4.31 -38.40 15.06
C VAL A 11 3.64 -39.75 15.26
N LEU A 12 2.30 -39.79 15.43
CA LEU A 12 1.53 -41.03 15.53
C LEU A 12 1.71 -41.91 14.28
N TYR A 13 1.80 -41.35 13.10
CA TYR A 13 2.06 -42.08 11.86
C TYR A 13 3.39 -42.81 11.91
N THR A 14 4.43 -42.21 12.51
CA THR A 14 5.76 -42.85 12.60
C THR A 14 5.84 -43.94 13.69
N ILE A 15 4.96 -43.91 14.70
CA ILE A 15 5.04 -44.79 15.88
C ILE A 15 4.01 -45.94 15.81
N THR A 16 2.88 -45.73 15.08
CA THR A 16 1.76 -46.68 15.08
C THR A 16 1.57 -47.34 13.70
N PRO A 17 1.08 -48.60 13.65
CA PRO A 17 0.80 -49.31 12.39
C PRO A 17 -0.48 -48.79 11.68
N TRP A 18 -1.08 -47.67 12.12
CA TRP A 18 -2.36 -47.17 11.62
C TRP A 18 -2.29 -46.56 10.21
N GLY A 19 -1.08 -46.36 9.66
CA GLY A 19 -0.85 -46.00 8.28
C GLY A 19 -1.58 -44.71 7.80
N TRP A 20 -2.19 -44.80 6.59
CA TRP A 20 -2.82 -43.65 5.94
C TRP A 20 -3.94 -42.90 6.72
N PRO A 21 -4.73 -43.48 7.64
CA PRO A 21 -5.75 -42.73 8.41
C PRO A 21 -5.16 -41.63 9.29
N THR A 22 -3.96 -41.82 9.83
CA THR A 22 -3.28 -40.80 10.65
C THR A 22 -2.81 -39.62 9.81
N LEU A 23 -2.36 -39.86 8.58
CA LEU A 23 -2.02 -38.81 7.63
C LEU A 23 -3.27 -38.05 7.17
N ALA A 24 -4.38 -38.74 6.94
CA ALA A 24 -5.66 -38.10 6.63
C ALA A 24 -6.14 -37.20 7.78
N ALA A 25 -6.04 -37.67 9.04
CA ALA A 25 -6.35 -36.90 10.22
C ALA A 25 -5.42 -35.66 10.38
N ALA A 26 -4.13 -35.82 10.12
CA ALA A 26 -3.17 -34.71 10.09
C ALA A 26 -3.53 -33.66 9.03
N ALA A 27 -3.87 -34.10 7.81
CA ALA A 27 -4.31 -33.20 6.73
C ALA A 27 -5.58 -32.46 7.08
N LEU A 28 -6.55 -33.15 7.70
CA LEU A 28 -7.82 -32.56 8.13
C LEU A 28 -7.61 -31.51 9.24
N ALA A 29 -6.74 -31.82 10.22
CA ALA A 29 -6.34 -30.88 11.27
C ALA A 29 -5.62 -29.65 10.72
N LEU A 30 -4.77 -29.84 9.69
CA LEU A 30 -4.08 -28.73 9.00
C LEU A 30 -5.06 -27.84 8.25
N VAL A 31 -6.01 -28.42 7.52
CA VAL A 31 -7.07 -27.68 6.82
C VAL A 31 -7.91 -26.89 7.82
N ALA A 32 -8.32 -27.52 8.93
CA ALA A 32 -9.05 -26.84 9.99
C ALA A 32 -8.23 -25.70 10.61
N TYR A 33 -6.93 -25.90 10.85
CA TYR A 33 -6.03 -24.85 11.34
C TYR A 33 -5.98 -23.67 10.39
N VAL A 34 -5.77 -23.91 9.10
CA VAL A 34 -5.72 -22.86 8.08
C VAL A 34 -7.07 -22.14 7.97
N GLY A 35 -8.18 -22.89 8.06
CA GLY A 35 -9.54 -22.31 8.04
C GLY A 35 -9.81 -21.39 9.22
N VAL A 36 -9.51 -21.83 10.44
CA VAL A 36 -9.67 -21.01 11.65
C VAL A 36 -8.75 -19.79 11.60
N ARG A 37 -7.49 -19.99 11.22
CA ARG A 37 -6.52 -18.90 11.11
C ARG A 37 -6.98 -17.81 10.15
N ARG A 38 -7.49 -18.20 8.97
CA ARG A 38 -8.04 -17.24 8.00
C ARG A 38 -9.31 -16.55 8.50
N ALA A 39 -10.12 -17.25 9.30
CA ALA A 39 -11.31 -16.65 9.90
C ALA A 39 -10.92 -15.62 10.97
N ASP A 40 -9.94 -15.93 11.81
CA ASP A 40 -9.40 -15.01 12.81
C ASP A 40 -8.80 -13.76 12.13
N GLU A 41 -7.93 -13.92 11.13
CA GLU A 41 -7.33 -12.82 10.38
C GLU A 41 -8.40 -11.90 9.77
N ARG A 42 -9.47 -12.46 9.17
CA ARG A 42 -10.59 -11.68 8.64
C ARG A 42 -11.40 -10.97 9.71
N ASN A 43 -11.52 -11.58 10.89
CA ASN A 43 -12.24 -10.98 12.00
C ASN A 43 -11.45 -9.83 12.61
N ASP A 44 -10.14 -10.00 12.74
CA ASP A 44 -9.24 -8.96 13.22
C ASP A 44 -9.23 -7.76 12.25
N GLU A 45 -9.15 -8.00 10.93
CA GLU A 45 -9.26 -6.95 9.92
C GLU A 45 -10.59 -6.17 10.00
N ARG A 46 -11.71 -6.87 10.18
CA ARG A 46 -13.03 -6.23 10.35
C ARG A 46 -13.12 -5.42 11.62
N ARG A 47 -12.52 -5.92 12.69
CA ARG A 47 -12.47 -5.22 13.97
C ARG A 47 -11.63 -3.95 13.86
N GLU A 48 -10.45 -4.02 13.27
CA GLU A 48 -9.59 -2.86 13.02
C GLU A 48 -10.30 -1.80 12.18
N GLN A 49 -10.99 -2.19 11.11
CA GLN A 49 -11.78 -1.28 10.28
C GLN A 49 -12.92 -0.63 11.05
N ALA A 50 -13.64 -1.40 11.88
CA ALA A 50 -14.72 -0.85 12.69
C ALA A 50 -14.22 0.11 13.77
N GLU A 51 -13.08 -0.19 14.41
CA GLU A 51 -12.42 0.66 15.38
C GLU A 51 -11.93 1.96 14.71
N ALA A 52 -11.33 1.87 13.52
CA ALA A 52 -10.89 3.03 12.74
C ALA A 52 -12.06 3.95 12.35
N LEU A 53 -13.16 3.38 11.85
CA LEU A 53 -14.38 4.15 11.54
C LEU A 53 -14.98 4.82 12.77
N ARG A 54 -15.00 4.11 13.89
CA ARG A 54 -15.44 4.68 15.18
C ARG A 54 -14.59 5.88 15.56
N GLU A 55 -13.27 5.77 15.42
CA GLU A 55 -12.34 6.85 15.73
C GLU A 55 -12.56 8.06 14.82
N VAL A 56 -12.74 7.87 13.50
CA VAL A 56 -13.09 8.95 12.57
C VAL A 56 -14.36 9.66 13.02
N CYS A 57 -15.42 8.91 13.34
CA CYS A 57 -16.67 9.50 13.81
C CYS A 57 -16.52 10.25 15.14
N GLN A 58 -15.68 9.76 16.04
CA GLN A 58 -15.41 10.43 17.31
C GLN A 58 -14.66 11.75 17.12
N ARG A 59 -13.65 11.77 16.22
CA ARG A 59 -12.91 12.99 15.87
C ARG A 59 -13.81 14.03 15.21
N GLU A 60 -14.65 13.62 14.25
CA GLU A 60 -15.63 14.52 13.63
C GLU A 60 -16.66 15.06 14.62
N ARG A 61 -17.10 14.22 15.58
CA ARG A 61 -17.99 14.68 16.64
C ARG A 61 -17.31 15.73 17.53
N ALA A 62 -16.04 15.55 17.87
CA ALA A 62 -15.30 16.56 18.65
C ALA A 62 -15.21 17.91 17.95
N CYS A 63 -15.21 17.94 16.60
CA CYS A 63 -15.26 19.18 15.83
C CYS A 63 -16.56 19.96 16.04
N LEU A 64 -17.69 19.29 16.29
CA LEU A 64 -18.95 19.96 16.61
C LEU A 64 -18.88 20.72 17.95
N ASP A 65 -18.03 20.25 18.86
CA ASP A 65 -17.73 20.89 20.14
C ASP A 65 -16.58 21.91 20.02
N GLY A 66 -16.12 22.21 18.79
CA GLY A 66 -15.03 23.15 18.50
C GLY A 66 -13.61 22.62 18.78
N THR A 67 -13.45 21.31 18.97
CA THR A 67 -12.16 20.68 19.27
C THR A 67 -11.54 20.09 18.01
N PHE A 68 -10.46 20.71 17.50
CA PHE A 68 -9.71 20.28 16.32
C PHE A 68 -8.33 19.68 16.65
N ALA A 69 -8.00 19.55 17.94
CA ALA A 69 -6.73 19.02 18.41
C ALA A 69 -6.33 17.62 17.86
N PRO A 70 -7.26 16.70 17.53
CA PRO A 70 -6.89 15.42 16.92
C PRO A 70 -6.35 15.51 15.49
N PHE A 71 -6.51 16.66 14.83
CA PHE A 71 -6.09 16.86 13.45
C PHE A 71 -4.79 17.64 13.35
N ASP A 72 -4.05 17.41 12.25
CA ASP A 72 -2.83 18.14 11.95
C ASP A 72 -3.12 19.64 11.86
N ASP A 73 -2.34 20.44 12.57
CA ASP A 73 -2.49 21.89 12.60
C ASP A 73 -1.65 22.62 11.53
N GLY A 74 -0.80 21.88 10.81
CA GLY A 74 0.04 22.46 9.77
C GLY A 74 1.13 23.40 10.30
N GLN A 75 1.53 23.30 11.58
CA GLN A 75 2.56 24.16 12.17
C GLN A 75 3.85 24.17 11.35
N ARG A 76 4.19 23.06 10.67
CA ARG A 76 5.37 22.95 9.81
C ARG A 76 5.33 23.83 8.56
N TYR A 77 4.14 24.34 8.18
CA TYR A 77 3.94 25.18 7.00
C TYR A 77 3.86 26.67 7.35
N VAL A 78 3.99 27.03 8.61
CA VAL A 78 4.00 28.44 9.04
C VAL A 78 5.22 29.14 8.47
N ASP A 79 4.98 30.16 7.65
CA ASP A 79 6.01 31.03 7.09
C ASP A 79 5.63 32.50 7.33
N ALA A 80 6.40 33.16 8.20
CA ALA A 80 6.17 34.57 8.53
C ALA A 80 6.45 35.53 7.37
N HIS A 81 7.09 35.07 6.30
CA HIS A 81 7.39 35.91 5.12
C HIS A 81 6.40 35.70 3.97
N HIS A 82 5.46 34.75 4.12
CA HIS A 82 4.45 34.49 3.10
C HIS A 82 3.48 35.68 2.99
N PRO A 83 3.06 36.08 1.77
CA PRO A 83 2.24 37.29 1.55
C PRO A 83 0.95 37.40 2.36
N TYR A 84 0.34 36.29 2.78
CA TYR A 84 -0.93 36.31 3.51
C TYR A 84 -1.13 35.17 4.53
N THR A 85 -0.48 34.01 4.38
CA THR A 85 -0.82 32.82 5.19
C THR A 85 -0.57 33.02 6.68
N PHE A 86 0.43 33.83 7.04
CA PHE A 86 0.72 34.18 8.42
C PHE A 86 -0.30 35.17 8.98
N ASP A 87 -0.66 36.21 8.21
CA ASP A 87 -1.52 37.30 8.66
C ASP A 87 -2.98 36.86 8.90
N ILE A 88 -3.45 35.82 8.17
CA ILE A 88 -4.82 35.31 8.30
C ILE A 88 -4.90 33.94 8.95
N ASP A 89 -3.85 33.52 9.68
CA ASP A 89 -3.79 32.28 10.44
C ASP A 89 -4.19 31.03 9.62
N VAL A 90 -3.62 30.87 8.41
CA VAL A 90 -3.91 29.71 7.57
C VAL A 90 -3.38 28.43 8.20
N PHE A 91 -2.22 28.48 8.88
CA PHE A 91 -1.53 27.36 9.51
C PHE A 91 -1.35 27.58 11.01
N GLY A 92 -1.24 26.50 11.76
CA GLY A 92 -1.06 26.50 13.21
C GLY A 92 -2.30 26.00 13.96
N PRO A 93 -2.25 25.98 15.29
CA PRO A 93 -3.38 25.54 16.12
C PRO A 93 -4.65 26.36 15.87
N GLN A 94 -5.79 25.70 15.70
CA GLN A 94 -7.11 26.30 15.42
C GLN A 94 -7.21 27.10 14.10
N SER A 95 -6.20 27.01 13.25
CA SER A 95 -6.12 27.64 11.93
C SER A 95 -7.14 27.08 10.94
N LEU A 96 -7.20 27.70 9.75
CA LEU A 96 -7.99 27.19 8.64
C LEU A 96 -7.56 25.76 8.25
N TYR A 97 -6.24 25.51 8.12
CA TYR A 97 -5.69 24.20 7.82
C TYR A 97 -6.12 23.15 8.86
N ASN A 98 -5.97 23.43 10.15
CA ASN A 98 -6.34 22.51 11.23
C ASN A 98 -7.83 22.10 11.17
N ARG A 99 -8.70 23.00 10.75
CA ARG A 99 -10.14 22.74 10.62
C ARG A 99 -10.50 21.94 9.38
N ILE A 100 -9.75 22.10 8.29
CA ILE A 100 -9.99 21.42 7.01
C ILE A 100 -9.27 20.07 6.95
N CYS A 101 -8.07 19.96 7.49
CA CYS A 101 -7.20 18.79 7.32
C CYS A 101 -7.84 17.49 7.80
N ARG A 102 -8.06 16.57 6.85
CA ARG A 102 -8.52 15.18 7.06
C ARG A 102 -7.65 14.21 6.30
N THR A 103 -6.43 14.65 5.95
CA THR A 103 -5.53 13.87 5.11
C THR A 103 -5.06 12.60 5.81
N VAL A 104 -4.99 11.52 5.05
CA VAL A 104 -4.51 10.20 5.47
C VAL A 104 -3.04 9.98 5.12
N SER A 105 -2.45 10.91 4.35
CA SER A 105 -1.06 10.83 3.89
C SER A 105 -0.29 12.11 4.16
N THR A 106 1.03 12.02 4.22
CA THR A 106 1.90 13.20 4.35
C THR A 106 1.89 14.04 3.08
N GLY A 107 1.90 13.42 1.90
CA GLY A 107 1.80 14.13 0.62
C GLY A 107 0.46 14.83 0.43
N GLY A 108 -0.65 14.22 0.90
CA GLY A 108 -1.94 14.90 0.93
C GLY A 108 -1.94 16.13 1.83
N SER A 109 -1.25 16.04 2.98
CA SER A 109 -1.06 17.19 3.88
C SER A 109 -0.27 18.31 3.20
N ASP A 110 0.84 17.96 2.52
CA ASP A 110 1.66 18.93 1.79
C ASP A 110 0.89 19.55 0.62
N ARG A 111 0.10 18.74 -0.10
CA ARG A 111 -0.73 19.20 -1.21
C ARG A 111 -1.84 20.13 -0.74
N LEU A 112 -2.52 19.81 0.35
CA LEU A 112 -3.52 20.69 0.97
C LEU A 112 -2.90 22.02 1.39
N ALA A 113 -1.73 21.98 2.02
CA ALA A 113 -1.01 23.20 2.38
C ALA A 113 -0.64 24.05 1.16
N ALA A 114 -0.16 23.42 0.09
CA ALA A 114 0.15 24.10 -1.17
C ALA A 114 -1.09 24.75 -1.81
N MET A 115 -2.25 24.07 -1.80
CA MET A 115 -3.51 24.64 -2.29
C MET A 115 -3.96 25.87 -1.50
N LEU A 116 -3.72 25.89 -0.19
CA LEU A 116 -4.06 27.02 0.68
C LEU A 116 -3.06 28.17 0.58
N SER A 117 -1.78 27.88 0.29
CA SER A 117 -0.72 28.90 0.18
C SER A 117 -0.59 29.51 -1.21
N ALA A 118 -0.90 28.75 -2.26
CA ALA A 118 -0.73 29.17 -3.64
C ALA A 118 -1.91 28.65 -4.49
N PRO A 119 -3.11 29.20 -4.33
CA PRO A 119 -4.27 28.75 -5.08
C PRO A 119 -4.07 29.01 -6.59
N ARG A 120 -4.39 27.99 -7.37
CA ARG A 120 -4.28 28.03 -8.83
C ARG A 120 -5.64 28.37 -9.43
N LEU A 121 -5.77 29.57 -9.97
CA LEU A 121 -7.02 30.06 -10.55
C LEU A 121 -7.44 29.28 -11.80
N ASP A 122 -6.47 28.75 -12.56
CA ASP A 122 -6.70 27.95 -13.77
C ASP A 122 -7.37 26.59 -13.50
N THR A 123 -7.28 26.07 -12.28
CA THR A 123 -7.83 24.77 -11.90
C THR A 123 -8.95 24.87 -10.86
N VAL A 124 -9.28 26.06 -10.40
CA VAL A 124 -10.20 26.27 -9.27
C VAL A 124 -11.59 25.70 -9.53
N ASP A 125 -12.10 25.84 -10.76
CA ASP A 125 -13.42 25.30 -11.12
C ASP A 125 -13.42 23.78 -11.16
N ALA A 126 -12.40 23.16 -11.75
CA ALA A 126 -12.26 21.71 -11.78
C ALA A 126 -12.07 21.12 -10.37
N GLN A 127 -11.33 21.82 -9.50
CA GLN A 127 -11.20 21.45 -8.09
C GLN A 127 -12.52 21.56 -7.35
N ALA A 128 -13.28 22.65 -7.56
CA ALA A 128 -14.57 22.85 -6.91
C ALA A 128 -15.61 21.79 -7.33
N ASP A 129 -15.61 21.36 -8.59
CA ASP A 129 -16.45 20.26 -9.07
C ASP A 129 -16.07 18.94 -8.41
N ALA A 130 -14.78 18.64 -8.33
CA ALA A 130 -14.25 17.44 -7.66
C ALA A 130 -14.59 17.43 -6.15
N VAL A 131 -14.42 18.57 -5.48
CA VAL A 131 -14.80 18.78 -4.08
C VAL A 131 -16.30 18.56 -3.86
N SER A 132 -17.14 19.12 -4.75
CA SER A 132 -18.60 18.98 -4.67
C SER A 132 -19.04 17.54 -4.84
N GLU A 133 -18.43 16.80 -5.79
CA GLU A 133 -18.68 15.38 -6.00
C GLU A 133 -18.29 14.56 -4.78
N LEU A 134 -17.06 14.72 -4.28
CA LEU A 134 -16.59 14.02 -3.08
C LEU A 134 -17.42 14.39 -1.85
N ALA A 135 -17.90 15.63 -1.73
CA ALA A 135 -18.77 16.04 -0.64
C ALA A 135 -20.10 15.27 -0.62
N SER A 136 -20.61 14.89 -1.80
CA SER A 136 -21.83 14.08 -1.94
C SER A 136 -21.66 12.61 -1.51
N LEU A 137 -20.42 12.15 -1.25
CA LEU A 137 -20.06 10.77 -0.91
C LEU A 137 -19.57 10.61 0.55
N PRO A 138 -20.40 10.92 1.57
CA PRO A 138 -19.93 10.94 2.97
C PRO A 138 -19.46 9.58 3.49
N ASP A 139 -20.10 8.49 3.06
CA ASP A 139 -19.72 7.14 3.48
C ASP A 139 -18.38 6.73 2.88
N TRP A 140 -18.14 7.02 1.61
CA TRP A 140 -16.87 6.76 0.96
C TRP A 140 -15.73 7.55 1.65
N ARG A 141 -15.94 8.85 1.91
CA ARG A 141 -14.94 9.68 2.61
C ARG A 141 -14.62 9.20 4.02
N LYS A 142 -15.62 8.74 4.79
CA LYS A 142 -15.39 8.19 6.13
C LYS A 142 -14.49 6.95 6.10
N HIS A 143 -14.74 6.05 5.16
CA HIS A 143 -13.89 4.86 4.99
C HIS A 143 -12.50 5.24 4.51
N TYR A 144 -12.38 6.19 3.61
CA TYR A 144 -11.09 6.74 3.17
C TYR A 144 -10.29 7.31 4.35
N CYS A 145 -10.88 8.16 5.16
CA CYS A 145 -10.23 8.73 6.35
C CYS A 145 -9.85 7.66 7.38
N ALA A 146 -10.60 6.55 7.46
CA ALA A 146 -10.28 5.46 8.36
C ALA A 146 -8.94 4.77 8.03
N GLU A 147 -8.51 4.77 6.76
CA GLU A 147 -7.23 4.18 6.35
C GLU A 147 -6.01 4.89 6.97
N GLY A 148 -6.14 6.16 7.33
CA GLY A 148 -5.04 6.95 7.93
C GLY A 148 -5.26 7.35 9.38
N VAL A 149 -6.30 6.86 10.05
CA VAL A 149 -6.68 7.32 11.40
C VAL A 149 -5.66 6.94 12.47
N SER A 150 -5.04 5.77 12.36
CA SER A 150 -4.04 5.27 13.32
C SER A 150 -2.66 5.88 13.09
N ALA A 151 -2.28 6.07 11.84
CA ALA A 151 -1.05 6.73 11.42
C ALA A 151 -1.19 7.21 9.98
N LYS A 152 -0.62 8.38 9.67
CA LYS A 152 -0.57 8.86 8.27
C LYS A 152 0.41 8.01 7.47
N VAL A 153 0.08 7.78 6.21
CA VAL A 153 0.97 7.17 5.22
C VAL A 153 2.09 8.15 4.90
N ASP A 154 3.34 7.77 5.12
CA ASP A 154 4.52 8.54 4.69
C ASP A 154 4.72 8.35 3.18
N THR A 155 4.08 9.20 2.37
CA THR A 155 4.18 9.14 0.91
C THR A 155 5.58 9.45 0.40
N GLU A 156 6.33 10.32 1.07
CA GLU A 156 7.73 10.59 0.72
C GLU A 156 8.60 9.36 1.00
N GLY A 157 8.37 8.70 2.14
CA GLY A 157 9.02 7.45 2.48
C GLY A 157 8.68 6.35 1.48
N VAL A 158 7.42 6.23 1.09
CA VAL A 158 6.97 5.29 0.04
C VAL A 158 7.67 5.61 -1.28
N ALA A 159 7.67 6.85 -1.74
CA ALA A 159 8.34 7.26 -2.98
C ALA A 159 9.85 6.95 -2.93
N ARG A 160 10.52 7.30 -1.84
CA ARG A 160 11.95 6.99 -1.64
C ARG A 160 12.23 5.48 -1.70
N ALA A 161 11.37 4.66 -1.10
CA ALA A 161 11.52 3.20 -1.16
C ALA A 161 11.31 2.66 -2.57
N LEU A 162 10.26 3.11 -3.25
CA LEU A 162 9.98 2.71 -4.62
C LEU A 162 11.15 3.09 -5.54
N HIS A 163 11.71 4.30 -5.38
CA HIS A 163 12.91 4.71 -6.10
C HIS A 163 14.15 3.88 -5.75
N ALA A 164 14.33 3.51 -4.47
CA ALA A 164 15.42 2.64 -4.06
C ALA A 164 15.28 1.25 -4.70
N VAL A 165 14.07 0.71 -4.73
CA VAL A 165 13.74 -0.55 -5.39
C VAL A 165 13.94 -0.45 -6.91
N ALA A 166 13.52 0.65 -7.53
CA ALA A 166 13.72 0.89 -8.96
C ALA A 166 15.20 0.97 -9.36
N LYS A 167 16.07 1.40 -8.45
CA LYS A 167 17.54 1.49 -8.66
C LYS A 167 18.27 0.17 -8.51
N VAL A 168 17.64 -0.87 -7.93
CA VAL A 168 18.26 -2.19 -7.80
C VAL A 168 18.59 -2.74 -9.19
N LYS A 169 19.87 -3.04 -9.40
CA LYS A 169 20.34 -3.52 -10.72
C LYS A 169 20.01 -4.98 -10.90
N VAL A 170 19.01 -5.26 -11.72
CA VAL A 170 18.70 -6.63 -12.12
C VAL A 170 19.34 -6.91 -13.48
N GLY A 171 20.11 -8.00 -13.56
CA GLY A 171 20.72 -8.42 -14.82
C GLY A 171 19.66 -8.74 -15.88
N GLN A 172 19.81 -8.24 -17.10
CA GLN A 172 18.85 -8.48 -18.18
C GLN A 172 18.63 -9.97 -18.50
N TRP A 173 19.62 -10.80 -18.17
CA TRP A 173 19.55 -12.26 -18.33
C TRP A 173 18.36 -12.88 -17.58
N VAL A 174 17.94 -12.30 -16.46
CA VAL A 174 16.81 -12.76 -15.65
C VAL A 174 15.52 -12.83 -16.44
N LEU A 175 15.28 -11.89 -17.34
CA LEU A 175 14.06 -11.81 -18.15
C LEU A 175 14.12 -12.68 -19.42
N LEU A 176 15.28 -13.16 -19.80
CA LEU A 176 15.43 -14.00 -21.01
C LEU A 176 14.64 -15.31 -20.86
N PRO A 177 13.91 -15.77 -21.89
CA PRO A 177 13.22 -17.05 -21.86
C PRO A 177 14.22 -18.22 -21.79
N LEU A 178 15.44 -18.03 -22.34
CA LEU A 178 16.52 -19.01 -22.29
C LEU A 178 16.93 -19.33 -20.84
N THR A 179 17.03 -18.32 -19.97
CA THR A 179 17.39 -18.51 -18.55
C THR A 179 16.36 -19.40 -17.84
N LEU A 180 15.08 -19.17 -18.11
CA LEU A 180 14.02 -19.98 -17.55
C LEU A 180 14.08 -21.43 -18.09
N ALA A 181 14.30 -21.58 -19.41
CA ALA A 181 14.43 -22.90 -20.03
C ALA A 181 15.62 -23.68 -19.44
N VAL A 182 16.79 -23.05 -19.29
CA VAL A 182 17.98 -23.66 -18.68
C VAL A 182 17.71 -24.05 -17.21
N ALA A 183 17.07 -23.16 -16.44
CA ALA A 183 16.76 -23.45 -15.04
C ALA A 183 15.76 -24.61 -14.88
N LEU A 184 14.71 -24.65 -15.72
CA LEU A 184 13.72 -25.74 -15.71
C LEU A 184 14.32 -27.07 -16.18
N THR A 185 15.21 -27.05 -17.20
CA THR A 185 15.91 -28.27 -17.62
C THR A 185 16.88 -28.79 -16.56
N ALA A 186 17.59 -27.90 -15.85
CA ALA A 186 18.43 -28.27 -14.71
C ALA A 186 17.61 -28.86 -13.54
N LEU A 187 16.45 -28.30 -13.24
CA LEU A 187 15.53 -28.85 -12.25
C LEU A 187 14.99 -30.23 -12.66
N ALA A 188 14.57 -30.38 -13.92
CA ALA A 188 14.11 -31.67 -14.45
C ALA A 188 15.22 -32.73 -14.41
N ALA A 189 16.46 -32.34 -14.75
CA ALA A 189 17.63 -33.23 -14.64
C ALA A 189 17.89 -33.64 -13.18
N PHE A 190 17.74 -32.72 -12.23
CA PHE A 190 17.84 -33.05 -10.79
C PHE A 190 16.77 -34.05 -10.36
N PHE A 191 15.52 -33.89 -10.72
CA PHE A 191 14.48 -34.90 -10.43
C PHE A 191 14.75 -36.24 -11.12
N ALA A 192 15.25 -36.20 -12.35
CA ALA A 192 15.64 -37.42 -13.05
C ALA A 192 16.75 -38.19 -12.31
N THR A 193 17.74 -37.47 -11.73
CA THR A 193 18.80 -38.16 -10.92
C THR A 193 18.22 -38.79 -9.66
N ILE A 194 17.21 -38.20 -9.02
CA ILE A 194 16.52 -38.80 -7.85
C ILE A 194 15.80 -40.08 -8.26
N VAL A 195 15.04 -40.02 -9.36
CA VAL A 195 14.32 -41.22 -9.87
C VAL A 195 15.28 -42.32 -10.29
N LEU A 196 16.34 -41.98 -11.04
CA LEU A 196 17.36 -42.98 -11.43
C LEU A 196 18.04 -43.59 -10.20
N ALA A 197 18.40 -42.82 -9.20
CA ALA A 197 19.00 -43.33 -7.97
C ALA A 197 18.05 -44.26 -7.18
N SER A 198 16.72 -44.08 -7.32
CA SER A 198 15.74 -44.95 -6.66
C SER A 198 15.45 -46.24 -7.42
N VAL A 199 15.67 -46.29 -8.74
CA VAL A 199 15.31 -47.45 -9.61
C VAL A 199 16.55 -48.23 -10.07
N THR A 200 17.72 -47.59 -10.07
CA THR A 200 18.98 -48.20 -10.55
C THR A 200 20.01 -48.30 -9.43
N THR A 201 21.13 -48.98 -9.71
CA THR A 201 22.29 -49.06 -8.80
C THR A 201 23.13 -47.78 -8.75
N MET A 202 22.64 -46.67 -9.24
CA MET A 202 23.34 -45.37 -9.17
C MET A 202 23.56 -44.94 -7.71
N PRO A 203 24.74 -44.44 -7.35
CA PRO A 203 25.01 -43.94 -6.02
C PRO A 203 24.08 -42.75 -5.71
N SER A 204 23.35 -42.82 -4.60
CA SER A 204 22.49 -41.68 -4.12
C SER A 204 23.24 -40.37 -3.97
N GLY A 205 24.56 -40.40 -3.80
CA GLY A 205 25.43 -39.24 -3.77
C GLY A 205 25.35 -38.37 -5.03
N VAL A 206 25.05 -38.95 -6.21
CA VAL A 206 24.91 -38.18 -7.46
C VAL A 206 23.71 -37.22 -7.39
N ALA A 207 22.58 -37.72 -6.88
CA ALA A 207 21.38 -36.88 -6.69
C ALA A 207 21.64 -35.76 -5.66
N VAL A 208 22.34 -36.10 -4.57
CA VAL A 208 22.69 -35.09 -3.54
C VAL A 208 23.61 -33.99 -4.11
N VAL A 209 24.68 -34.39 -4.83
CA VAL A 209 25.63 -33.43 -5.42
C VAL A 209 24.95 -32.58 -6.48
N SER A 210 24.11 -33.15 -7.35
CA SER A 210 23.37 -32.38 -8.35
C SER A 210 22.38 -31.36 -7.71
N GLY A 211 21.73 -31.77 -6.62
CA GLY A 211 20.84 -30.87 -5.85
C GLY A 211 21.60 -29.70 -5.19
N ILE A 212 22.74 -30.01 -4.55
CA ILE A 212 23.60 -28.98 -3.95
C ILE A 212 24.12 -28.03 -5.02
N ALA A 213 24.55 -28.52 -6.18
CA ALA A 213 25.05 -27.69 -7.29
C ALA A 213 23.94 -26.78 -7.84
N LEU A 214 22.72 -27.28 -8.01
CA LEU A 214 21.57 -26.49 -8.45
C LEU A 214 21.24 -25.39 -7.43
N LEU A 215 21.15 -25.74 -6.13
CA LEU A 215 20.88 -24.79 -5.06
C LEU A 215 21.96 -23.72 -4.99
N ALA A 216 23.24 -24.10 -5.05
CA ALA A 216 24.35 -23.15 -5.03
C ALA A 216 24.32 -22.19 -6.23
N ALA A 217 23.97 -22.70 -7.42
CA ALA A 217 23.83 -21.87 -8.62
C ALA A 217 22.68 -20.85 -8.48
N VAL A 218 21.50 -21.27 -8.02
CA VAL A 218 20.33 -20.38 -7.84
C VAL A 218 20.62 -19.33 -6.76
N LEU A 219 21.11 -19.76 -5.59
CA LEU A 219 21.46 -18.85 -4.51
C LEU A 219 22.58 -17.89 -4.93
N GLY A 220 23.63 -18.37 -5.57
CA GLY A 220 24.75 -17.52 -6.02
C GLY A 220 24.33 -16.47 -7.02
N LEU A 221 23.43 -16.79 -7.95
CA LEU A 221 22.94 -15.86 -8.97
C LEU A 221 21.90 -14.87 -8.46
N CYS A 222 21.03 -15.30 -7.55
CA CYS A 222 19.85 -14.50 -7.14
C CYS A 222 20.07 -13.78 -5.81
N HIS A 223 20.86 -14.31 -4.90
CA HIS A 223 20.97 -13.87 -3.51
C HIS A 223 21.35 -12.37 -3.39
N GLY A 224 22.37 -11.94 -4.11
CA GLY A 224 22.87 -10.55 -4.03
C GLY A 224 21.80 -9.53 -4.37
N THR A 225 21.14 -9.72 -5.51
CA THR A 225 20.08 -8.81 -5.98
C THR A 225 18.85 -8.83 -5.08
N LEU A 226 18.44 -10.02 -4.62
CA LEU A 226 17.29 -10.14 -3.71
C LEU A 226 17.58 -9.55 -2.33
N MET A 227 18.80 -9.67 -1.82
CA MET A 227 19.21 -9.02 -0.56
C MET A 227 19.25 -7.49 -0.69
N GLU A 228 19.66 -6.97 -1.84
CA GLU A 228 19.60 -5.53 -2.12
C GLU A 228 18.16 -5.04 -2.16
N ALA A 229 17.27 -5.77 -2.83
CA ALA A 229 15.83 -5.50 -2.85
C ALA A 229 15.23 -5.53 -1.44
N MET A 230 15.53 -6.55 -0.63
CA MET A 230 15.09 -6.64 0.78
C MET A 230 15.53 -5.44 1.60
N ARG A 231 16.78 -4.99 1.45
CA ARG A 231 17.28 -3.81 2.17
C ARG A 231 16.57 -2.52 1.74
N ALA A 232 16.25 -2.41 0.46
CA ALA A 232 15.52 -1.28 -0.08
C ALA A 232 14.07 -1.21 0.47
N THR A 233 13.43 -2.36 0.69
CA THR A 233 12.01 -2.44 1.11
C THR A 233 11.81 -2.64 2.62
N GLY A 234 12.82 -3.15 3.36
CA GLY A 234 12.64 -3.75 4.69
C GLY A 234 12.15 -2.84 5.82
N LYS A 235 12.27 -1.51 5.71
CA LYS A 235 11.75 -0.57 6.71
C LYS A 235 10.39 0.02 6.37
N LEU A 236 9.84 -0.27 5.19
CA LEU A 236 8.69 0.42 4.63
C LEU A 236 7.52 -0.50 4.30
N GLN A 237 7.59 -1.77 4.70
CA GLN A 237 6.55 -2.74 4.41
C GLN A 237 5.18 -2.31 4.96
N GLU A 238 5.16 -1.77 6.18
CA GLU A 238 3.94 -1.28 6.81
C GLU A 238 3.37 -0.08 6.03
N GLN A 239 4.22 0.89 5.69
CA GLN A 239 3.83 2.08 4.93
C GLN A 239 3.33 1.73 3.52
N ILE A 240 3.98 0.80 2.83
CA ILE A 240 3.51 0.30 1.53
C ILE A 240 2.15 -0.39 1.68
N THR A 241 1.95 -1.18 2.74
CA THR A 241 0.68 -1.87 2.98
C THR A 241 -0.46 -0.87 3.21
N MET A 242 -0.22 0.19 3.98
CA MET A 242 -1.19 1.26 4.19
C MET A 242 -1.46 2.02 2.89
N PHE A 243 -0.42 2.35 2.13
CA PHE A 243 -0.56 3.03 0.84
C PHE A 243 -1.39 2.20 -0.16
N VAL A 244 -1.18 0.88 -0.21
CA VAL A 244 -1.98 -0.04 -1.04
C VAL A 244 -3.46 0.03 -0.69
N ARG A 245 -3.81 0.12 0.60
CA ARG A 245 -5.21 0.23 1.03
C ARG A 245 -5.83 1.54 0.57
N VAL A 246 -5.11 2.65 0.72
CA VAL A 246 -5.55 3.97 0.22
C VAL A 246 -5.78 3.94 -1.29
N VAL A 247 -4.83 3.39 -2.06
CA VAL A 247 -4.94 3.23 -3.52
C VAL A 247 -6.13 2.34 -3.90
N ALA A 248 -6.32 1.22 -3.20
CA ALA A 248 -7.46 0.33 -3.45
C ALA A 248 -8.79 1.02 -3.18
N HIS A 249 -8.87 1.83 -2.12
CA HIS A 249 -10.07 2.59 -1.80
C HIS A 249 -10.38 3.65 -2.87
N ILE A 250 -9.35 4.33 -3.41
CA ILE A 250 -9.50 5.26 -4.53
C ILE A 250 -9.98 4.52 -5.78
N ALA A 251 -9.46 3.33 -6.07
CA ALA A 251 -9.84 2.55 -7.24
C ALA A 251 -11.31 2.11 -7.26
N ASP A 252 -11.95 2.01 -6.08
CA ASP A 252 -13.38 1.71 -5.95
C ASP A 252 -14.28 2.93 -6.22
N LEU A 253 -13.70 4.14 -6.34
CA LEU A 253 -14.43 5.35 -6.67
C LEU A 253 -14.93 5.28 -8.13
N LYS A 254 -16.14 5.79 -8.36
CA LYS A 254 -16.71 5.96 -9.70
C LYS A 254 -16.85 7.45 -10.01
N PRO A 255 -15.78 8.11 -10.44
CA PRO A 255 -15.76 9.55 -10.57
C PRO A 255 -16.63 10.04 -11.75
N GLU A 256 -17.26 11.20 -11.57
CA GLU A 256 -18.05 11.88 -12.59
C GLU A 256 -17.35 13.15 -13.10
N SER A 257 -16.72 13.94 -12.20
CA SER A 257 -15.99 15.16 -12.56
C SER A 257 -14.74 14.87 -13.39
N ALA A 258 -14.36 15.80 -14.25
CA ALA A 258 -13.22 15.65 -15.16
C ALA A 258 -11.91 15.43 -14.39
N MET A 259 -11.68 16.22 -13.34
CA MET A 259 -10.48 16.13 -12.53
C MET A 259 -10.36 14.79 -11.80
N LEU A 260 -11.43 14.33 -11.17
CA LEU A 260 -11.41 13.03 -10.48
C LEU A 260 -11.28 11.87 -11.45
N LYS A 261 -11.88 11.95 -12.66
CA LYS A 261 -11.67 10.94 -13.72
C LYS A 261 -10.21 10.84 -14.14
N GLN A 262 -9.56 11.99 -14.31
CA GLN A 262 -8.14 12.02 -14.65
C GLN A 262 -7.30 11.40 -13.54
N LEU A 263 -7.45 11.88 -12.29
CA LEU A 263 -6.68 11.38 -11.13
C LEU A 263 -6.95 9.89 -10.87
N HIS A 264 -8.19 9.45 -10.97
CA HIS A 264 -8.57 8.04 -10.84
C HIS A 264 -7.92 7.20 -11.95
N GLY A 265 -7.89 7.69 -13.19
CA GLY A 265 -7.21 7.04 -14.31
C GLY A 265 -5.70 6.91 -14.07
N GLU A 266 -5.07 7.93 -13.49
CA GLU A 266 -3.66 7.90 -13.11
C GLU A 266 -3.38 6.84 -12.04
N VAL A 267 -4.29 6.66 -11.07
CA VAL A 267 -4.16 5.68 -9.99
C VAL A 267 -4.56 4.26 -10.42
N ALA A 268 -5.33 4.09 -11.49
CA ALA A 268 -5.88 2.77 -11.88
C ALA A 268 -4.79 1.69 -12.09
N GLY A 269 -3.63 2.05 -12.66
CA GLY A 269 -2.47 1.14 -12.78
C GLY A 269 -1.78 0.83 -11.47
N ALA A 270 -1.90 1.72 -10.49
CA ALA A 270 -1.21 1.62 -9.21
C ALA A 270 -1.69 0.43 -8.37
N THR A 271 -3.00 0.15 -8.36
CA THR A 271 -3.56 -0.96 -7.56
C THR A 271 -2.91 -2.29 -7.90
N ALA A 272 -2.79 -2.62 -9.19
CA ALA A 272 -2.15 -3.86 -9.63
C ALA A 272 -0.63 -3.85 -9.32
N ALA A 273 0.04 -2.72 -9.55
CA ALA A 273 1.47 -2.57 -9.30
C ALA A 273 1.81 -2.70 -7.81
N PHE A 274 1.05 -2.05 -6.93
CA PHE A 274 1.29 -2.11 -5.49
C PHE A 274 0.86 -3.45 -4.88
N ALA A 275 -0.22 -4.07 -5.36
CA ALA A 275 -0.59 -5.43 -4.97
C ALA A 275 0.56 -6.40 -5.31
N GLU A 276 1.13 -6.28 -6.51
CA GLU A 276 2.27 -7.07 -6.93
C GLU A 276 3.52 -6.79 -6.08
N ALA A 277 3.83 -5.51 -5.81
CA ALA A 277 4.91 -5.12 -4.91
C ALA A 277 4.73 -5.72 -3.51
N GLY A 278 3.53 -5.66 -2.95
CA GLY A 278 3.20 -6.27 -1.66
C GLY A 278 3.43 -7.78 -1.63
N HIS A 279 3.09 -8.48 -2.72
CA HIS A 279 3.40 -9.91 -2.86
C HIS A 279 4.90 -10.18 -2.92
N ILE A 280 5.66 -9.34 -3.65
CA ILE A 280 7.12 -9.45 -3.75
C ILE A 280 7.76 -9.23 -2.38
N VAL A 281 7.36 -8.17 -1.66
CA VAL A 281 7.88 -7.86 -0.32
C VAL A 281 7.59 -8.99 0.66
N LYS A 282 6.34 -9.49 0.70
CA LYS A 282 5.98 -10.65 1.54
C LYS A 282 6.78 -11.93 1.19
N ALA A 283 7.12 -12.11 -0.09
CA ALA A 283 7.94 -13.24 -0.50
C ALA A 283 9.40 -13.07 -0.09
N LEU A 284 9.93 -11.83 -0.15
CA LEU A 284 11.27 -11.50 0.34
C LEU A 284 11.40 -11.75 1.85
N ASP A 285 10.41 -11.35 2.64
CA ASP A 285 10.41 -11.54 4.11
C ASP A 285 10.42 -13.03 4.51
N ARG A 286 9.71 -13.88 3.76
CA ARG A 286 9.68 -15.34 4.02
C ARG A 286 11.04 -15.99 3.89
N ARG A 287 12.01 -15.36 3.19
CA ARG A 287 13.39 -15.85 3.07
C ARG A 287 14.16 -15.84 4.40
N GLY A 288 13.66 -15.17 5.43
CA GLY A 288 14.23 -15.23 6.78
C GLY A 288 14.23 -16.61 7.41
N ASN A 289 13.43 -17.57 6.87
CA ASN A 289 13.43 -18.96 7.31
C ASN A 289 14.36 -19.81 6.43
N ILE A 290 15.55 -20.13 6.96
CA ILE A 290 16.61 -20.87 6.24
C ILE A 290 16.13 -22.25 5.72
N LEU A 291 15.35 -22.99 6.50
CA LEU A 291 14.84 -24.30 6.07
C LEU A 291 13.84 -24.14 4.90
N GLY A 292 12.97 -23.16 4.99
CA GLY A 292 12.05 -22.86 3.89
C GLY A 292 12.79 -22.43 2.64
N LEU A 293 13.79 -21.55 2.76
CA LEU A 293 14.62 -21.12 1.64
C LEU A 293 15.24 -22.31 0.91
N ILE A 294 15.95 -23.20 1.64
CA ILE A 294 16.62 -24.35 1.05
C ILE A 294 15.63 -25.27 0.32
N LEU A 295 14.51 -25.62 0.95
CA LEU A 295 13.50 -26.47 0.35
C LEU A 295 12.85 -25.86 -0.89
N PHE A 296 12.43 -24.59 -0.79
CA PHE A 296 11.75 -23.93 -1.90
C PHE A 296 12.69 -23.64 -3.08
N ASP A 297 13.95 -23.32 -2.84
CA ASP A 297 14.90 -23.08 -3.92
C ASP A 297 15.37 -24.39 -4.56
N LEU A 298 15.60 -25.44 -3.77
CA LEU A 298 16.01 -26.73 -4.28
C LEU A 298 14.95 -27.38 -5.18
N PHE A 299 13.66 -27.30 -4.78
CA PHE A 299 12.59 -27.98 -5.49
C PHE A 299 11.79 -27.10 -6.44
N LEU A 300 11.77 -25.79 -6.24
CA LEU A 300 10.88 -24.87 -6.98
C LEU A 300 11.61 -23.69 -7.63
N LEU A 301 12.92 -23.52 -7.45
CA LEU A 301 13.70 -22.38 -7.94
C LEU A 301 13.06 -21.04 -7.52
N SER A 302 12.54 -20.97 -6.30
CA SER A 302 11.70 -19.87 -5.82
C SER A 302 12.37 -18.51 -5.94
N ASP A 303 13.67 -18.42 -5.68
CA ASP A 303 14.46 -17.20 -5.77
C ASP A 303 14.58 -16.68 -7.21
N LEU A 304 14.73 -17.59 -8.18
CA LEU A 304 14.79 -17.21 -9.59
C LEU A 304 13.43 -16.66 -10.06
N PHE A 305 12.33 -17.33 -9.68
CA PHE A 305 10.99 -16.85 -10.02
C PHE A 305 10.67 -15.51 -9.33
N LEU A 306 11.07 -15.35 -8.06
CA LEU A 306 10.90 -14.11 -7.34
C LEU A 306 11.69 -12.98 -7.97
N LEU A 307 12.96 -13.22 -8.32
CA LEU A 307 13.81 -12.25 -9.00
C LEU A 307 13.25 -11.86 -10.37
N ARG A 308 12.72 -12.83 -11.12
CA ARG A 308 12.07 -12.59 -12.41
C ARG A 308 10.79 -11.75 -12.27
N ARG A 309 9.98 -12.04 -11.25
CA ARG A 309 8.79 -11.29 -10.92
C ARG A 309 9.12 -9.85 -10.55
N PHE A 310 10.14 -9.66 -9.71
CA PHE A 310 10.66 -8.36 -9.33
C PHE A 310 11.18 -7.56 -10.54
N ALA A 311 11.96 -8.21 -11.43
CA ALA A 311 12.49 -7.57 -12.62
C ALA A 311 11.39 -7.11 -13.60
N ARG A 312 10.31 -7.90 -13.75
CA ARG A 312 9.15 -7.49 -14.55
C ARG A 312 8.45 -6.29 -13.94
N TRP A 313 8.14 -6.39 -12.66
CA TRP A 313 7.51 -5.31 -11.92
C TRP A 313 8.29 -4.00 -12.03
N GLN A 314 9.60 -4.06 -11.84
CA GLN A 314 10.48 -2.91 -12.00
C GLN A 314 10.41 -2.32 -13.42
N LYS A 315 10.47 -3.16 -14.46
CA LYS A 315 10.40 -2.73 -15.85
C LYS A 315 9.06 -2.08 -16.19
N ASP A 316 7.96 -2.64 -15.69
CA ASP A 316 6.62 -2.23 -16.09
C ASP A 316 6.15 -0.96 -15.35
N PHE A 317 6.63 -0.72 -14.13
CA PHE A 317 6.04 0.28 -13.23
C PHE A 317 7.00 1.36 -12.71
N ALA A 318 8.32 1.23 -12.90
CA ALA A 318 9.28 2.16 -12.31
C ALA A 318 9.08 3.63 -12.73
N LEU A 319 8.55 3.89 -13.91
CA LEU A 319 8.35 5.25 -14.45
C LEU A 319 7.04 5.90 -13.97
N SER A 320 6.08 5.12 -13.46
CA SER A 320 4.76 5.62 -13.07
C SER A 320 4.64 5.92 -11.57
N MET A 321 5.66 5.64 -10.78
CA MET A 321 5.57 5.67 -9.31
C MET A 321 5.33 7.07 -8.76
N ASP A 322 6.01 8.09 -9.31
CA ASP A 322 5.86 9.48 -8.87
C ASP A 322 4.46 10.00 -9.18
N GLN A 323 3.96 9.71 -10.38
CA GLN A 323 2.62 10.08 -10.81
C GLN A 323 1.54 9.52 -9.87
N TRP A 324 1.72 8.28 -9.41
CA TRP A 324 0.76 7.67 -8.46
C TRP A 324 0.76 8.34 -7.10
N THR A 325 1.94 8.65 -6.56
CA THR A 325 2.04 9.32 -5.26
C THR A 325 1.50 10.75 -5.32
N GLU A 326 1.70 11.45 -6.43
CA GLU A 326 1.14 12.78 -6.68
C GLU A 326 -0.39 12.73 -6.80
N ALA A 327 -0.92 11.81 -7.62
CA ALA A 327 -2.38 11.67 -7.80
C ALA A 327 -3.09 11.31 -6.48
N VAL A 328 -2.52 10.39 -5.68
CA VAL A 328 -3.04 10.06 -4.35
C VAL A 328 -3.01 11.28 -3.43
N SER A 329 -1.93 12.04 -3.44
CA SER A 329 -1.79 13.25 -2.62
C SER A 329 -2.81 14.34 -3.01
N GLU A 330 -3.08 14.49 -4.31
CA GLU A 330 -4.11 15.40 -4.82
C GLU A 330 -5.50 14.99 -4.35
N ILE A 331 -5.88 13.71 -4.54
CA ILE A 331 -7.18 13.20 -4.09
C ILE A 331 -7.35 13.35 -2.58
N ASP A 332 -6.30 13.08 -1.81
CA ASP A 332 -6.31 13.19 -0.35
C ASP A 332 -6.56 14.62 0.13
N ALA A 333 -5.95 15.61 -0.52
CA ALA A 333 -6.22 17.01 -0.28
C ALA A 333 -7.68 17.39 -0.64
N LEU A 334 -8.18 16.91 -1.79
CA LEU A 334 -9.56 17.15 -2.21
C LEU A 334 -10.58 16.52 -1.24
N VAL A 335 -10.30 15.34 -0.68
CA VAL A 335 -11.13 14.69 0.37
C VAL A 335 -11.23 15.56 1.61
N SER A 336 -10.14 16.20 2.01
CA SER A 336 -10.14 17.13 3.15
C SER A 336 -11.04 18.33 2.87
N MET A 337 -10.88 18.95 1.70
CA MET A 337 -11.74 20.08 1.28
C MET A 337 -13.21 19.68 1.15
N ALA A 338 -13.48 18.49 0.61
CA ALA A 338 -14.83 17.95 0.49
C ALA A 338 -15.49 17.66 1.84
N THR A 339 -14.71 17.25 2.84
CA THR A 339 -15.21 17.04 4.19
C THR A 339 -15.58 18.37 4.84
N TYR A 340 -14.76 19.41 4.63
CA TYR A 340 -15.08 20.74 5.07
C TYR A 340 -16.33 21.29 4.38
N ALA A 341 -16.45 21.15 3.06
CA ALA A 341 -17.62 21.59 2.30
C ALA A 341 -18.92 20.89 2.78
N TYR A 342 -18.86 19.58 3.03
CA TYR A 342 -19.99 18.83 3.59
C TYR A 342 -20.41 19.32 4.97
N ASN A 343 -19.44 19.62 5.83
CA ASN A 343 -19.68 20.09 7.20
C ASN A 343 -20.12 21.57 7.25
N THR A 344 -19.97 22.31 6.13
CA THR A 344 -20.30 23.73 6.00
C THR A 344 -21.30 23.97 4.85
N PRO A 345 -22.51 23.42 4.93
CA PRO A 345 -23.48 23.46 3.82
C PRO A 345 -23.98 24.88 3.49
N GLN A 346 -23.71 25.86 4.34
CA GLN A 346 -24.06 27.26 4.11
C GLN A 346 -22.97 28.01 3.32
N GLY A 347 -21.82 27.38 3.08
CA GLY A 347 -20.76 27.95 2.26
C GLY A 347 -21.19 28.04 0.80
N VAL A 348 -20.84 29.13 0.15
CA VAL A 348 -21.10 29.38 -1.27
C VAL A 348 -19.78 29.24 -2.03
N ARG A 349 -19.83 28.63 -3.19
CA ARG A 349 -18.67 28.59 -4.11
C ARG A 349 -18.37 30.01 -4.58
N ALA A 350 -17.08 30.38 -4.54
CA ALA A 350 -16.64 31.63 -5.16
C ALA A 350 -16.61 31.45 -6.69
N GLU A 351 -17.05 32.49 -7.42
CA GLU A 351 -16.95 32.52 -8.87
C GLU A 351 -15.70 33.35 -9.24
N VAL A 352 -14.88 32.83 -10.11
CA VAL A 352 -13.71 33.51 -10.67
C VAL A 352 -14.15 34.21 -11.96
N THR A 353 -13.95 35.53 -12.04
CA THR A 353 -14.25 36.30 -13.24
C THR A 353 -12.96 36.61 -14.01
N ASP A 354 -13.07 36.63 -15.35
CA ASP A 354 -11.96 36.97 -16.26
C ASP A 354 -11.83 38.48 -16.51
N ASP A 355 -12.28 39.30 -15.57
CA ASP A 355 -12.22 40.75 -15.70
C ASP A 355 -10.78 41.29 -15.62
N ASP A 356 -10.45 42.30 -16.47
CA ASP A 356 -9.15 42.98 -16.54
C ASP A 356 -8.80 43.80 -15.29
N GLY A 357 -9.04 43.29 -14.10
CA GLY A 357 -8.74 44.00 -12.85
C GLY A 357 -8.99 43.17 -11.60
N VAL A 358 -8.53 43.65 -10.47
CA VAL A 358 -8.87 43.04 -9.19
C VAL A 358 -10.29 43.47 -8.82
N SER A 359 -11.25 42.56 -9.00
CA SER A 359 -12.62 42.74 -8.53
C SER A 359 -12.90 41.76 -7.40
N TYR A 360 -13.52 42.26 -6.34
CA TYR A 360 -13.96 41.43 -5.22
C TYR A 360 -15.37 41.86 -4.82
N GLU A 361 -16.35 41.02 -5.08
CA GLU A 361 -17.72 41.24 -4.66
C GLU A 361 -18.17 40.13 -3.71
N GLY A 362 -18.58 40.48 -2.52
CA GLY A 362 -19.07 39.52 -1.54
C GLY A 362 -20.33 40.01 -0.85
N ARG A 363 -21.35 39.15 -0.75
CA ARG A 363 -22.62 39.45 -0.04
C ARG A 363 -22.74 38.54 1.18
N GLY A 364 -22.99 39.11 2.36
CA GLY A 364 -23.20 38.37 3.58
C GLY A 364 -21.95 37.60 4.06
N LEU A 365 -20.76 38.14 3.77
CA LEU A 365 -19.49 37.52 4.18
C LEU A 365 -19.45 37.30 5.68
N ARG A 366 -19.03 36.12 6.08
CA ARG A 366 -18.83 35.76 7.48
C ARG A 366 -17.47 35.12 7.66
N HIS A 367 -16.88 35.39 8.79
CA HIS A 367 -15.67 34.66 9.18
C HIS A 367 -16.05 33.20 9.45
N PRO A 368 -15.35 32.19 8.84
CA PRO A 368 -15.74 30.77 8.93
C PRO A 368 -15.73 30.23 10.37
N PHE A 369 -15.06 30.91 11.30
CA PHE A 369 -14.87 30.45 12.68
C PHE A 369 -15.72 31.22 13.70
N LEU A 370 -16.40 32.25 13.28
CA LEU A 370 -17.36 32.95 14.12
C LEU A 370 -18.73 32.30 13.95
N GLY A 371 -19.21 31.64 14.99
CA GLY A 371 -20.53 31.05 15.00
C GLY A 371 -21.62 32.06 14.64
N ALA A 372 -22.72 31.60 14.06
CA ALA A 372 -23.88 32.43 13.86
C ALA A 372 -24.37 32.88 15.24
N LYS A 373 -24.23 34.18 15.53
CA LYS A 373 -24.94 34.80 16.64
C LYS A 373 -26.36 35.09 16.23
#